data_af6dc4fed996880a3a7db75b883853db
#
_entry.id   af6dc4fed996880a3a7db75b883853db
#
_cell.length_a   1.000
_cell.length_b   1.000
_cell.length_c   1.000
_cell.angle_alpha   90.00
_cell.angle_beta   90.00
_cell.angle_gamma   90.00
#
_symmetry.space_group_name_H-M   'P 1'
#
loop_
_entity.id
_entity.type
_entity.pdbx_description
1 polymer ?
#
loop_
_entity_poly.entity_id
_entity_poly.type
_entity_poly.pdbx_seq_one_letter_code
_entity_poly.pdbx_strand_id
1 'polypeptide(L)'
;MRPEDYITREGKFGAHNYHPLPVVLQKGEGVYVWDVEGKRYFDFLSGYSALSQGHCHPKIIKALTDQAQQLTLVSRAFHADILGEYMEFACKFFGYDKLLPMNTGAEAVETALKLARRWGYRVKGITPEHAKVVVCSENFHGRTITIISMSTDPSSYADFGPYTPGFIKVQYNNVAE
;
A
#
# COMPACT_ATOMS: atom_id res chain seq x y z
N MET A 1 26.10 -3.44 19.14
CA MET A 1 24.83 -3.90 19.74
C MET A 1 24.53 -5.25 19.11
N ARG A 2 24.18 -6.28 19.88
CA ARG A 2 23.88 -7.62 19.35
C ARG A 2 22.47 -7.64 18.78
N PRO A 3 22.11 -8.57 17.87
CA PRO A 3 20.76 -8.67 17.30
C PRO A 3 19.65 -8.70 18.37
N GLU A 4 19.88 -9.43 19.47
CA GLU A 4 18.94 -9.56 20.57
C GLU A 4 18.62 -8.22 21.25
N ASP A 5 19.55 -7.29 21.29
CA ASP A 5 19.36 -5.97 21.89
C ASP A 5 18.38 -5.12 21.09
N TYR A 6 18.41 -5.25 19.73
CA TYR A 6 17.45 -4.59 18.83
C TYR A 6 16.05 -5.22 18.98
N ILE A 7 15.97 -6.56 18.90
CA ILE A 7 14.71 -7.31 19.00
C ILE A 7 14.04 -7.05 20.35
N THR A 8 14.80 -7.09 21.45
CA THR A 8 14.27 -6.79 22.79
C THR A 8 13.74 -5.37 22.89
N ARG A 9 14.45 -4.40 22.31
CA ARG A 9 14.01 -3.00 22.29
C ARG A 9 12.73 -2.82 21.49
N GLU A 10 12.65 -3.40 20.28
CA GLU A 10 11.47 -3.39 19.46
C GLU A 10 10.29 -4.06 20.15
N GLY A 11 10.48 -5.24 20.74
CA GLY A 11 9.46 -5.94 21.51
C GLY A 11 8.98 -5.21 22.75
N LYS A 12 9.82 -4.35 23.36
CA LYS A 12 9.43 -3.56 24.54
C LYS A 12 8.56 -2.36 24.18
N PHE A 13 8.78 -1.72 23.04
CA PHE A 13 8.16 -0.44 22.70
C PHE A 13 7.21 -0.52 21.49
N GLY A 14 7.28 -1.58 20.68
CA GLY A 14 6.42 -1.81 19.54
C GLY A 14 5.11 -2.49 19.93
N ALA A 15 4.06 -2.26 19.13
CA ALA A 15 2.85 -3.07 19.19
C ALA A 15 3.12 -4.43 18.49
N HIS A 16 2.73 -5.53 19.14
CA HIS A 16 3.02 -6.89 18.65
C HIS A 16 2.02 -7.33 17.55
N ASN A 17 1.83 -6.51 16.54
CA ASN A 17 0.94 -6.76 15.41
C ASN A 17 1.57 -7.60 14.29
N TYR A 18 2.86 -7.89 14.39
CA TYR A 18 3.61 -8.78 13.50
C TYR A 18 4.49 -9.74 14.31
N HIS A 19 4.88 -10.85 13.67
CA HIS A 19 5.86 -11.80 14.18
C HIS A 19 7.07 -11.84 13.23
N PRO A 20 7.99 -10.86 13.30
CA PRO A 20 9.13 -10.79 12.41
C PRO A 20 10.06 -11.99 12.59
N LEU A 21 10.78 -12.36 11.53
CA LEU A 21 11.90 -13.29 11.64
C LEU A 21 13.00 -12.70 12.54
N PRO A 22 13.76 -13.52 13.29
CA PRO A 22 14.78 -13.04 14.22
C PRO A 22 16.06 -12.59 13.49
N VAL A 23 15.90 -11.71 12.51
CA VAL A 23 16.99 -11.13 11.70
C VAL A 23 16.87 -9.62 11.74
N VAL A 24 17.94 -8.93 12.09
CA VAL A 24 17.97 -7.46 12.16
C VAL A 24 18.72 -6.93 10.95
N LEU A 25 17.98 -6.48 9.94
CA LEU A 25 18.56 -5.94 8.71
C LEU A 25 19.05 -4.50 8.90
N GLN A 26 20.22 -4.20 8.34
CA GLN A 26 20.87 -2.89 8.46
C GLN A 26 21.19 -2.23 7.12
N LYS A 27 21.50 -3.01 6.08
CA LYS A 27 21.92 -2.51 4.77
C LYS A 27 21.16 -3.22 3.67
N GLY A 28 20.87 -2.49 2.57
CA GLY A 28 20.34 -3.06 1.34
C GLY A 28 21.05 -2.48 0.12
N GLU A 29 21.34 -3.32 -0.90
CA GLU A 29 21.94 -2.91 -2.17
C GLU A 29 21.52 -3.88 -3.29
N GLY A 30 20.81 -3.38 -4.29
CA GLY A 30 20.27 -4.22 -5.34
C GLY A 30 19.35 -5.30 -4.79
N VAL A 31 19.67 -6.56 -5.07
CA VAL A 31 18.90 -7.74 -4.59
C VAL A 31 19.36 -8.28 -3.24
N TYR A 32 20.32 -7.62 -2.61
CA TYR A 32 20.95 -8.10 -1.37
C TYR A 32 20.58 -7.23 -0.18
N VAL A 33 20.48 -7.88 0.98
CA VAL A 33 20.39 -7.23 2.29
C VAL A 33 21.44 -7.82 3.24
N TRP A 34 21.85 -7.04 4.22
CA TRP A 34 22.79 -7.46 5.25
C TRP A 34 22.20 -7.21 6.63
N ASP A 35 22.40 -8.15 7.52
CA ASP A 35 22.08 -7.97 8.92
C ASP A 35 23.14 -7.15 9.67
N VAL A 36 22.88 -6.88 10.96
CA VAL A 36 23.77 -6.10 11.82
C VAL A 36 25.08 -6.80 12.15
N GLU A 37 25.20 -8.09 11.85
CA GLU A 37 26.43 -8.89 12.00
C GLU A 37 27.21 -8.97 10.67
N GLY A 38 26.68 -8.36 9.60
CA GLY A 38 27.31 -8.32 8.29
C GLY A 38 27.04 -9.54 7.40
N LYS A 39 26.17 -10.45 7.82
CA LYS A 39 25.76 -11.57 6.99
C LYS A 39 24.85 -11.11 5.87
N ARG A 40 25.14 -11.55 4.64
CA ARG A 40 24.42 -11.21 3.43
C ARG A 40 23.32 -12.23 3.11
N TYR A 41 22.18 -11.73 2.67
CA TYR A 41 21.03 -12.52 2.21
C TYR A 41 20.57 -12.02 0.84
N PHE A 42 19.92 -12.88 0.07
CA PHE A 42 19.06 -12.44 -1.02
C PHE A 42 17.72 -11.98 -0.47
N ASP A 43 17.23 -10.84 -0.92
CA ASP A 43 15.90 -10.38 -0.59
C ASP A 43 14.89 -10.81 -1.66
N PHE A 44 14.24 -11.94 -1.45
CA PHE A 44 13.15 -12.43 -2.29
C PHE A 44 11.78 -11.87 -1.90
N LEU A 45 11.68 -11.13 -0.80
CA LEU A 45 10.44 -10.50 -0.36
C LEU A 45 10.26 -9.09 -0.98
N SER A 46 11.36 -8.35 -1.14
CA SER A 46 11.40 -7.02 -1.77
C SER A 46 10.36 -6.04 -1.23
N GLY A 47 10.13 -6.04 0.10
CA GLY A 47 9.07 -5.23 0.73
C GLY A 47 7.68 -5.54 0.19
N TYR A 48 7.36 -6.81 -0.01
CA TYR A 48 6.14 -7.29 -0.68
C TYR A 48 6.02 -6.74 -2.11
N SER A 49 7.08 -6.89 -2.90
CA SER A 49 7.20 -6.45 -4.30
C SER A 49 7.22 -4.92 -4.52
N ALA A 50 7.46 -4.14 -3.47
CA ALA A 50 7.57 -2.69 -3.57
C ALA A 50 8.93 -2.21 -4.09
N LEU A 51 9.99 -3.03 -3.93
CA LEU A 51 11.37 -2.73 -4.33
C LEU A 51 11.73 -3.34 -5.69
N SER A 52 10.92 -3.09 -6.71
CA SER A 52 11.08 -3.68 -8.05
C SER A 52 12.43 -3.39 -8.72
N GLN A 53 13.09 -2.27 -8.37
CA GLN A 53 14.42 -1.90 -8.86
C GLN A 53 15.56 -2.26 -7.89
N GLY A 54 15.25 -2.99 -6.82
CA GLY A 54 16.18 -3.34 -5.76
C GLY A 54 16.41 -2.23 -4.75
N HIS A 55 17.16 -2.58 -3.70
CA HIS A 55 17.52 -1.65 -2.63
C HIS A 55 18.47 -0.57 -3.11
N CYS A 56 18.24 0.66 -2.66
CA CYS A 56 19.14 1.80 -2.86
C CYS A 56 19.55 2.04 -4.31
N HIS A 57 18.62 1.87 -5.26
CA HIS A 57 18.90 2.08 -6.68
C HIS A 57 19.44 3.51 -6.91
N PRO A 58 20.65 3.70 -7.50
CA PRO A 58 21.34 4.99 -7.47
C PRO A 58 20.56 6.13 -8.12
N LYS A 59 19.84 5.88 -9.20
CA LYS A 59 19.02 6.91 -9.85
C LYS A 59 17.83 7.32 -8.98
N ILE A 60 17.20 6.39 -8.27
CA ILE A 60 16.06 6.66 -7.38
C ILE A 60 16.54 7.45 -6.16
N ILE A 61 17.64 7.02 -5.54
CA ILE A 61 18.23 7.72 -4.39
C ILE A 61 18.66 9.14 -4.80
N LYS A 62 19.29 9.30 -5.97
CA LYS A 62 19.67 10.64 -6.46
C LYS A 62 18.43 11.54 -6.65
N ALA A 63 17.39 11.06 -7.31
CA ALA A 63 16.18 11.85 -7.52
C ALA A 63 15.53 12.26 -6.18
N LEU A 64 15.47 11.33 -5.21
CA LEU A 64 14.95 11.60 -3.86
C LEU A 64 15.77 12.69 -3.15
N THR A 65 17.11 12.55 -3.14
CA THR A 65 18.00 13.49 -2.43
C THR A 65 18.03 14.87 -3.08
N ASP A 66 18.05 14.93 -4.41
CA ASP A 66 18.01 16.21 -5.15
C ASP A 66 16.70 16.95 -4.85
N GLN A 67 15.56 16.27 -4.91
CA GLN A 67 14.26 16.88 -4.62
C GLN A 67 14.13 17.28 -3.15
N ALA A 68 14.61 16.46 -2.22
CA ALA A 68 14.54 16.74 -0.78
C ALA A 68 15.35 17.99 -0.39
N GLN A 69 16.39 18.32 -1.13
CA GLN A 69 17.20 19.54 -0.92
C GLN A 69 16.51 20.81 -1.47
N GLN A 70 15.52 20.66 -2.34
CA GLN A 70 14.79 21.80 -2.93
C GLN A 70 13.46 22.03 -2.21
N LEU A 71 12.61 21.01 -2.17
CA LEU A 71 11.27 21.10 -1.62
C LEU A 71 10.77 19.71 -1.20
N THR A 72 10.57 19.49 0.09
CA THR A 72 10.19 18.19 0.65
C THR A 72 8.70 17.96 0.67
N LEU A 73 7.89 19.00 0.89
CA LEU A 73 6.44 18.87 1.05
C LEU A 73 5.74 20.14 0.57
N VAL A 74 4.67 19.95 -0.19
CA VAL A 74 3.76 21.03 -0.60
C VAL A 74 2.32 20.64 -0.28
N SER A 75 1.60 21.54 0.38
CA SER A 75 0.14 21.39 0.54
C SER A 75 -0.56 21.43 -0.82
N ARG A 76 -1.63 20.64 -0.98
CA ARG A 76 -2.50 20.67 -2.17
C ARG A 76 -3.22 22.03 -2.37
N ALA A 77 -3.05 22.98 -1.46
CA ALA A 77 -3.45 24.36 -1.67
C ALA A 77 -2.57 25.10 -2.70
N PHE A 78 -1.42 24.54 -3.04
CA PHE A 78 -0.50 25.08 -4.04
C PHE A 78 -0.23 24.03 -5.14
N HIS A 79 0.28 24.51 -6.26
CA HIS A 79 0.85 23.66 -7.29
C HIS A 79 2.31 23.36 -6.98
N ALA A 80 2.78 22.17 -7.38
CA ALA A 80 4.19 21.80 -7.39
C ALA A 80 4.64 21.55 -8.83
N ASP A 81 5.84 21.96 -9.15
CA ASP A 81 6.42 21.85 -10.49
C ASP A 81 6.46 20.41 -11.00
N ILE A 82 7.00 19.48 -10.19
CA ILE A 82 7.16 18.08 -10.57
C ILE A 82 5.87 17.26 -10.59
N LEU A 83 4.81 17.70 -9.89
CA LEU A 83 3.58 16.90 -9.76
C LEU A 83 2.85 16.77 -11.10
N GLY A 84 2.81 17.84 -11.88
CA GLY A 84 2.20 17.84 -13.21
C GLY A 84 2.92 16.90 -14.17
N GLU A 85 4.25 16.93 -14.18
CA GLU A 85 5.08 16.02 -15.00
C GLU A 85 4.84 14.54 -14.63
N TYR A 86 4.80 14.24 -13.34
CA TYR A 86 4.50 12.89 -12.87
C TYR A 86 3.12 12.42 -13.30
N MET A 87 2.09 13.26 -13.15
CA MET A 87 0.74 12.92 -13.55
C MET A 87 0.63 12.68 -15.05
N GLU A 88 1.24 13.53 -15.87
CA GLU A 88 1.28 13.38 -17.32
C GLU A 88 1.97 12.08 -17.73
N PHE A 89 3.16 11.82 -17.17
CA PHE A 89 3.90 10.59 -17.43
C PHE A 89 3.07 9.35 -17.08
N ALA A 90 2.49 9.31 -15.88
CA ALA A 90 1.74 8.16 -15.40
C ALA A 90 0.45 7.93 -16.20
N CYS A 91 -0.29 8.99 -16.55
CA CYS A 91 -1.46 8.89 -17.41
C CYS A 91 -1.11 8.30 -18.77
N LYS A 92 -0.05 8.80 -19.42
CA LYS A 92 0.41 8.28 -20.72
C LYS A 92 0.90 6.83 -20.61
N PHE A 93 1.65 6.51 -19.56
CA PHE A 93 2.23 5.18 -19.37
C PHE A 93 1.18 4.11 -19.11
N PHE A 94 0.17 4.40 -18.30
CA PHE A 94 -0.91 3.46 -17.94
C PHE A 94 -2.14 3.55 -18.86
N GLY A 95 -2.23 4.52 -19.76
CA GLY A 95 -3.36 4.69 -20.68
C GLY A 95 -4.63 5.24 -20.03
N TYR A 96 -4.50 6.13 -19.04
CA TYR A 96 -5.63 6.78 -18.36
C TYR A 96 -5.62 8.29 -18.59
N ASP A 97 -6.82 8.90 -18.57
CA ASP A 97 -6.97 10.37 -18.75
C ASP A 97 -6.60 11.17 -17.50
N LYS A 98 -6.76 10.59 -16.32
CA LYS A 98 -6.58 11.27 -15.02
C LYS A 98 -5.93 10.37 -13.99
N LEU A 99 -5.14 10.97 -13.13
CA LEU A 99 -4.47 10.34 -12.00
C LEU A 99 -4.78 11.11 -10.71
N LEU A 100 -5.05 10.38 -9.64
CA LEU A 100 -5.16 10.92 -8.28
C LEU A 100 -4.20 10.17 -7.36
N PRO A 101 -3.01 10.71 -7.07
CA PRO A 101 -2.06 10.05 -6.16
C PRO A 101 -2.56 10.10 -4.72
N MET A 102 -2.30 9.03 -3.98
CA MET A 102 -2.57 8.88 -2.55
C MET A 102 -1.29 8.55 -1.79
N ASN A 103 -1.31 8.71 -0.47
CA ASN A 103 -0.12 8.45 0.36
C ASN A 103 0.14 6.95 0.56
N THR A 104 -0.90 6.14 0.58
CA THR A 104 -0.82 4.69 0.80
C THR A 104 -1.74 3.91 -0.12
N GLY A 105 -1.47 2.60 -0.27
CA GLY A 105 -2.36 1.70 -1.01
C GLY A 105 -3.77 1.63 -0.38
N ALA A 106 -3.86 1.65 0.94
CA ALA A 106 -5.14 1.66 1.65
C ALA A 106 -5.97 2.92 1.32
N GLU A 107 -5.35 4.10 1.31
CA GLU A 107 -6.02 5.34 0.91
C GLU A 107 -6.46 5.32 -0.56
N ALA A 108 -5.64 4.74 -1.44
CA ALA A 108 -6.00 4.58 -2.85
C ALA A 108 -7.22 3.68 -3.03
N VAL A 109 -7.28 2.54 -2.33
CA VAL A 109 -8.44 1.63 -2.34
C VAL A 109 -9.68 2.30 -1.77
N GLU A 110 -9.58 2.94 -0.60
CA GLU A 110 -10.71 3.69 0.01
C GLU A 110 -11.25 4.77 -0.95
N THR A 111 -10.36 5.48 -1.63
CA THR A 111 -10.73 6.51 -2.61
C THR A 111 -11.39 5.90 -3.84
N ALA A 112 -10.88 4.78 -4.35
CA ALA A 112 -11.47 4.06 -5.48
C ALA A 112 -12.89 3.56 -5.15
N LEU A 113 -13.10 3.00 -3.96
CA LEU A 113 -14.42 2.56 -3.48
C LEU A 113 -15.41 3.72 -3.38
N LYS A 114 -14.98 4.85 -2.80
CA LYS A 114 -15.79 6.07 -2.73
C LYS A 114 -16.16 6.57 -4.12
N LEU A 115 -15.19 6.61 -5.04
CA LEU A 115 -15.41 7.05 -6.42
C LEU A 115 -16.39 6.12 -7.16
N ALA A 116 -16.20 4.82 -7.05
CA ALA A 116 -17.07 3.81 -7.66
C ALA A 116 -18.53 3.94 -7.16
N ARG A 117 -18.74 4.09 -5.84
CA ARG A 117 -20.07 4.32 -5.26
C ARG A 117 -20.69 5.62 -5.75
N ARG A 118 -19.94 6.73 -5.74
CA ARG A 118 -20.41 8.02 -6.22
C ARG A 118 -20.81 7.97 -7.71
N TRP A 119 -20.00 7.31 -8.53
CA TRP A 119 -20.31 7.10 -9.94
C TRP A 119 -21.55 6.24 -10.12
N GLY A 120 -21.69 5.15 -9.37
CA GLY A 120 -22.86 4.30 -9.36
C GLY A 120 -24.15 5.08 -9.09
N TYR A 121 -24.14 5.95 -8.10
CA TYR A 121 -25.31 6.76 -7.76
C TYR A 121 -25.57 7.89 -8.75
N ARG A 122 -24.54 8.62 -9.18
CA ARG A 122 -24.69 9.85 -9.96
C ARG A 122 -24.77 9.61 -11.47
N VAL A 123 -24.17 8.53 -11.96
CA VAL A 123 -24.07 8.23 -13.41
C VAL A 123 -24.91 7.02 -13.79
N LYS A 124 -24.80 5.90 -13.04
CA LYS A 124 -25.60 4.69 -13.31
C LYS A 124 -27.04 4.77 -12.76
N GLY A 125 -27.36 5.73 -11.91
CA GLY A 125 -28.69 5.85 -11.32
C GLY A 125 -29.04 4.75 -10.31
N ILE A 126 -28.05 4.12 -9.68
CA ILE A 126 -28.30 3.13 -8.63
C ILE A 126 -28.99 3.84 -7.46
N THR A 127 -30.03 3.21 -6.90
CA THR A 127 -30.71 3.72 -5.71
C THR A 127 -29.70 3.99 -4.58
N PRO A 128 -29.81 5.10 -3.85
CA PRO A 128 -28.96 5.39 -2.71
C PRO A 128 -28.80 4.18 -1.78
N GLU A 129 -27.57 3.93 -1.30
CA GLU A 129 -27.20 2.83 -0.41
C GLU A 129 -27.25 1.40 -1.00
N HIS A 130 -27.66 1.24 -2.27
CA HIS A 130 -27.73 -0.07 -2.93
C HIS A 130 -26.53 -0.39 -3.82
N ALA A 131 -25.53 0.49 -3.94
CA ALA A 131 -24.33 0.19 -4.71
C ALA A 131 -23.56 -0.98 -4.08
N LYS A 132 -23.28 -1.99 -4.90
CA LYS A 132 -22.50 -3.17 -4.53
C LYS A 132 -21.12 -3.12 -5.21
N VAL A 133 -20.11 -3.62 -4.50
CA VAL A 133 -18.77 -3.84 -5.03
C VAL A 133 -18.45 -5.32 -4.89
N VAL A 134 -18.13 -5.97 -6.00
CA VAL A 134 -17.68 -7.37 -6.01
C VAL A 134 -16.19 -7.40 -5.72
N VAL A 135 -15.79 -8.29 -4.82
CA VAL A 135 -14.38 -8.49 -4.43
C VAL A 135 -14.05 -9.98 -4.40
N CYS A 136 -12.82 -10.33 -4.76
CA CYS A 136 -12.38 -11.71 -4.68
C CYS A 136 -12.10 -12.11 -3.22
N SER A 137 -12.37 -13.36 -2.89
CA SER A 137 -11.92 -13.98 -1.65
C SER A 137 -10.38 -13.97 -1.57
N GLU A 138 -9.82 -14.06 -0.36
CA GLU A 138 -8.37 -14.07 -0.10
C GLU A 138 -7.65 -12.80 -0.58
N ASN A 139 -8.38 -11.70 -0.73
CA ASN A 139 -7.80 -10.41 -1.08
C ASN A 139 -7.06 -9.76 0.08
N PHE A 140 -6.10 -8.89 -0.25
CA PHE A 140 -5.51 -7.97 0.70
C PHE A 140 -5.45 -6.57 0.09
N HIS A 141 -6.18 -5.62 0.68
CA HIS A 141 -6.23 -4.22 0.24
C HIS A 141 -5.81 -3.22 1.32
N GLY A 142 -5.44 -3.69 2.51
CA GLY A 142 -5.07 -2.87 3.67
C GLY A 142 -5.83 -3.27 4.92
N ARG A 143 -5.87 -2.37 5.92
CA ARG A 143 -6.38 -2.67 7.26
C ARG A 143 -7.32 -1.61 7.83
N THR A 144 -7.89 -0.74 7.02
CA THR A 144 -8.94 0.19 7.44
C THR A 144 -10.27 -0.53 7.60
N ILE A 145 -11.20 0.05 8.34
CA ILE A 145 -12.52 -0.56 8.64
C ILE A 145 -13.26 -0.95 7.34
N THR A 146 -13.30 -0.08 6.33
CA THR A 146 -13.94 -0.42 5.05
C THR A 146 -13.22 -1.57 4.35
N ILE A 147 -11.90 -1.55 4.33
CA ILE A 147 -11.09 -2.56 3.66
C ILE A 147 -11.25 -3.92 4.33
N ILE A 148 -11.16 -4.02 5.65
CA ILE A 148 -11.34 -5.30 6.35
C ILE A 148 -12.76 -5.86 6.20
N SER A 149 -13.75 -5.00 5.92
CA SER A 149 -15.11 -5.44 5.59
C SER A 149 -15.18 -6.27 4.32
N MET A 150 -14.20 -6.15 3.42
CA MET A 150 -14.04 -6.95 2.21
C MET A 150 -13.21 -8.22 2.43
N SER A 151 -12.47 -8.33 3.55
CA SER A 151 -11.58 -9.46 3.81
C SER A 151 -12.34 -10.76 4.06
N THR A 152 -11.71 -11.87 3.69
CA THR A 152 -12.11 -13.23 4.07
C THR A 152 -11.14 -13.86 5.07
N ASP A 153 -10.09 -13.14 5.47
CA ASP A 153 -9.12 -13.56 6.48
C ASP A 153 -9.61 -13.18 7.88
N PRO A 154 -9.99 -14.14 8.73
CA PRO A 154 -10.46 -13.87 10.09
C PRO A 154 -9.48 -13.08 10.95
N SER A 155 -8.17 -13.27 10.74
CA SER A 155 -7.13 -12.53 11.49
C SER A 155 -7.16 -11.04 11.18
N SER A 156 -7.69 -10.65 10.03
CA SER A 156 -7.78 -9.26 9.59
C SER A 156 -9.08 -8.57 10.00
N TYR A 157 -10.19 -9.30 10.12
CA TYR A 157 -11.49 -8.66 10.35
C TYR A 157 -12.18 -9.03 11.65
N ALA A 158 -11.84 -10.18 12.30
CA ALA A 158 -12.53 -10.59 13.51
C ALA A 158 -12.46 -9.52 14.61
N ASP A 159 -13.56 -9.30 15.32
CA ASP A 159 -13.72 -8.39 16.45
C ASP A 159 -13.55 -6.88 16.14
N PHE A 160 -13.50 -6.49 14.85
CA PHE A 160 -13.38 -5.09 14.43
C PHE A 160 -14.69 -4.49 13.86
N GLY A 161 -15.83 -5.17 14.04
CA GLY A 161 -17.14 -4.63 13.62
C GLY A 161 -17.58 -3.39 14.38
N PRO A 162 -18.60 -2.66 13.90
CA PRO A 162 -19.46 -2.98 12.75
C PRO A 162 -18.77 -2.77 11.41
N TYR A 163 -19.10 -3.61 10.44
CA TYR A 163 -18.47 -3.59 9.11
C TYR A 163 -19.21 -2.70 8.12
N THR A 164 -18.45 -2.14 7.19
CA THR A 164 -19.02 -1.37 6.08
C THR A 164 -19.79 -2.29 5.13
N PRO A 165 -21.08 -2.01 4.85
CA PRO A 165 -21.91 -2.84 3.97
C PRO A 165 -21.62 -2.63 2.49
N GLY A 166 -22.20 -3.50 1.64
CA GLY A 166 -22.21 -3.32 0.19
C GLY A 166 -21.10 -4.07 -0.55
N PHE A 167 -20.47 -5.05 0.08
CA PHE A 167 -19.48 -5.93 -0.55
C PHE A 167 -20.07 -7.33 -0.82
N ILE A 168 -19.80 -7.84 -2.02
CA ILE A 168 -20.09 -9.22 -2.42
C ILE A 168 -18.76 -9.92 -2.62
N LYS A 169 -18.52 -10.99 -1.87
CA LYS A 169 -17.28 -11.76 -1.92
C LYS A 169 -17.50 -12.98 -2.82
N VAL A 170 -16.65 -13.17 -3.81
CA VAL A 170 -16.70 -14.28 -4.76
C VAL A 170 -15.34 -14.97 -4.80
N GLN A 171 -15.34 -16.25 -5.18
CA GLN A 171 -14.09 -16.98 -5.37
C GLN A 171 -13.30 -16.43 -6.56
N TYR A 172 -11.98 -16.31 -6.40
CA TYR A 172 -11.12 -15.88 -7.50
C TYR A 172 -11.25 -16.86 -8.69
N ASN A 173 -11.43 -16.30 -9.88
CA ASN A 173 -11.60 -17.04 -11.13
C ASN A 173 -12.86 -17.94 -11.20
N ASN A 174 -13.85 -17.73 -10.35
CA ASN A 174 -15.15 -18.40 -10.41
C ASN A 174 -16.18 -17.50 -11.10
N VAL A 175 -16.37 -17.68 -12.39
CA VAL A 175 -17.27 -16.84 -13.21
C VAL A 175 -18.77 -17.19 -12.99
N ALA A 176 -19.06 -18.32 -12.33
CA ALA A 176 -20.43 -18.76 -12.06
C ALA A 176 -21.07 -18.11 -10.81
N GLU A 177 -20.26 -17.53 -9.92
CA GLU A 177 -20.72 -16.71 -8.78
C GLU A 177 -21.07 -15.31 -9.21
#